data_ee03a09c288a5bdd0ef28e4545a53abb
#
_entry.id   ee03a09c288a5bdd0ef28e4545a53abb
#
_cell.length_a   1.000
_cell.length_b   1.000
_cell.length_c   1.000
_cell.angle_alpha   90.00
_cell.angle_beta   90.00
_cell.angle_gamma   90.00
#
_symmetry.space_group_name_H-M   'P 1'
#
loop_
_entity.id
_entity.type
_entity.pdbx_description
1 polymer ?
#
loop_
_entity_poly.entity_id
_entity_poly.type
_entity_poly.pdbx_seq_one_letter_code
_entity_poly.pdbx_strand_id
1 'polypeptide(L)'
;MQPLPWRWEPMDTQRDRHFCRREKVLGQFFTPPRLAAWMVEMALDWLPHPVSMLDPACGDGAFLEPAARLGFSEVIGIEVDPEVLATARERLRAFPQVSLHGANALERARELEDRFDLVATNPPFSAKYGRVQDPWLLGQFALAAGRRSEAIEVLFLELSVRALREGGVLAIVLPEGLFANLPCRRVREWLLHHVRPLAIISLSRRFFPAKTCILFARKGGIPSAVWLAHAEDEEDLDRISEEIRQGKGFRQPLEAMGDTWVPLHHLTPPAPSAAFPLLPLGELLHEMRGGHAKYGPRRVFSESGIPFLSAKTVTPWGIDLRRDGRRVRPGSPMDHPGARARKGDVLFVRVGVGCIGRAAVVLEDDEEGIADDYLYILRFRTDRMRPEFFALLTQTGFFRRALQRIWRGTGTVTVPQRLLRELPVPVPPLSAQEPFAAAYRDLHRRAREGHMRIEELGRQVLQLEHLFEGRGL
;
A
#
# COMPACT_ATOMS: atom_id res chain seq x y z
N MET A 1 11.64 -9.93 30.41
CA MET A 1 11.69 -10.50 29.05
C MET A 1 10.31 -10.33 28.43
N GLN A 2 10.10 -9.27 27.67
CA GLN A 2 8.86 -9.10 26.91
C GLN A 2 9.03 -9.82 25.55
N PRO A 3 8.06 -10.58 25.09
CA PRO A 3 8.15 -11.29 23.82
C PRO A 3 8.06 -10.31 22.64
N LEU A 4 8.88 -10.56 21.62
CA LEU A 4 8.91 -9.85 20.36
C LEU A 4 7.54 -9.96 19.63
N PRO A 5 7.02 -8.88 18.96
CA PRO A 5 5.64 -8.81 18.46
C PRO A 5 5.45 -9.40 17.05
N TRP A 6 5.91 -10.65 16.79
CA TRP A 6 5.68 -11.34 15.51
C TRP A 6 5.36 -12.82 15.70
N ARG A 7 4.25 -13.17 16.29
CA ARG A 7 3.69 -14.52 16.09
C ARG A 7 2.58 -14.44 15.05
N TRP A 8 2.74 -15.19 13.99
CA TRP A 8 1.67 -15.61 13.11
C TRP A 8 0.80 -16.58 13.94
N GLU A 9 -0.37 -16.15 14.37
CA GLU A 9 -1.40 -17.05 14.83
C GLU A 9 -2.32 -17.37 13.65
N PRO A 10 -2.65 -18.65 13.43
CA PRO A 10 -3.63 -19.01 12.39
C PRO A 10 -5.03 -18.63 12.88
N MET A 11 -5.76 -17.87 12.06
CA MET A 11 -7.17 -17.55 12.28
C MET A 11 -8.02 -18.83 12.38
N ASP A 12 -8.94 -18.84 13.33
CA ASP A 12 -9.85 -19.95 13.62
C ASP A 12 -10.82 -20.21 12.45
N THR A 13 -10.82 -21.43 11.93
CA THR A 13 -11.20 -21.76 10.56
C THR A 13 -12.60 -22.36 10.38
N GLN A 14 -13.54 -22.23 11.30
CA GLN A 14 -14.85 -22.92 11.13
C GLN A 14 -16.08 -22.02 10.93
N ARG A 15 -16.09 -20.77 11.38
CA ARG A 15 -17.18 -19.83 11.11
C ARG A 15 -17.04 -19.09 9.78
N ASP A 16 -15.80 -18.95 9.28
CA ASP A 16 -15.48 -18.10 8.11
C ASP A 16 -15.59 -18.82 6.76
N ARG A 17 -15.74 -20.14 6.71
CA ARG A 17 -15.66 -20.89 5.44
C ARG A 17 -16.85 -20.70 4.50
N HIS A 18 -18.02 -20.32 4.97
CA HIS A 18 -19.16 -20.04 4.10
C HIS A 18 -19.16 -18.60 3.58
N PHE A 19 -18.80 -17.62 4.43
CA PHE A 19 -18.60 -16.23 4.04
C PHE A 19 -17.41 -16.06 3.09
N CYS A 20 -16.28 -16.66 3.40
CA CYS A 20 -15.05 -16.59 2.60
C CYS A 20 -15.16 -17.18 1.18
N ARG A 21 -16.13 -18.07 0.89
CA ARG A 21 -16.35 -18.62 -0.46
C ARG A 21 -17.06 -17.64 -1.39
N ARG A 22 -18.05 -16.89 -0.91
CA ARG A 22 -18.75 -15.84 -1.68
C ARG A 22 -17.92 -14.58 -1.84
N GLU A 23 -17.24 -14.13 -0.80
CA GLU A 23 -16.27 -13.03 -0.86
C GLU A 23 -15.18 -13.27 -1.90
N LYS A 24 -14.69 -14.52 -2.04
CA LYS A 24 -13.70 -14.89 -3.06
C LYS A 24 -14.27 -14.96 -4.47
N VAL A 25 -15.53 -15.26 -4.64
CA VAL A 25 -16.16 -15.42 -5.97
C VAL A 25 -16.68 -14.09 -6.50
N LEU A 26 -17.29 -13.25 -5.66
CA LEU A 26 -17.90 -11.97 -6.07
C LEU A 26 -17.06 -10.74 -5.70
N GLY A 27 -15.99 -10.91 -4.91
CA GLY A 27 -15.08 -9.81 -4.56
C GLY A 27 -15.69 -8.69 -3.72
N GLN A 28 -16.88 -8.89 -3.16
CA GLN A 28 -17.53 -7.96 -2.25
C GLN A 28 -16.81 -7.98 -0.91
N PHE A 29 -16.30 -6.83 -0.47
CA PHE A 29 -15.83 -6.64 0.89
C PHE A 29 -16.87 -5.84 1.63
N PHE A 30 -17.58 -6.48 2.54
CA PHE A 30 -18.48 -5.78 3.44
C PHE A 30 -17.67 -4.89 4.38
N THR A 31 -18.16 -3.67 4.59
CA THR A 31 -17.52 -2.75 5.52
C THR A 31 -17.82 -3.17 6.95
N PRO A 32 -16.81 -3.30 7.83
CA PRO A 32 -17.06 -3.57 9.24
C PRO A 32 -18.07 -2.58 9.81
N PRO A 33 -19.10 -3.03 10.53
CA PRO A 33 -20.19 -2.15 11.02
C PRO A 33 -19.69 -0.98 11.86
N ARG A 34 -18.65 -1.19 12.69
CA ARG A 34 -18.04 -0.14 13.50
C ARG A 34 -17.38 0.93 12.62
N LEU A 35 -16.67 0.51 11.55
CA LEU A 35 -16.03 1.44 10.62
C LEU A 35 -17.09 2.26 9.86
N ALA A 36 -18.16 1.62 9.39
CA ALA A 36 -19.23 2.31 8.66
C ALA A 36 -19.93 3.35 9.56
N ALA A 37 -20.26 2.98 10.81
CA ALA A 37 -20.84 3.88 11.80
C ALA A 37 -19.90 5.07 12.06
N TRP A 38 -18.61 4.79 12.30
CA TRP A 38 -17.62 5.82 12.55
C TRP A 38 -17.47 6.79 11.37
N MET A 39 -17.51 6.28 10.13
CA MET A 39 -17.42 7.14 8.94
C MET A 39 -18.61 8.08 8.82
N VAL A 40 -19.81 7.62 9.13
CA VAL A 40 -21.02 8.46 9.12
C VAL A 40 -20.97 9.49 10.26
N GLU A 41 -20.64 9.07 11.48
CA GLU A 41 -20.48 9.95 12.64
C GLU A 41 -19.43 11.04 12.41
N MET A 42 -18.27 10.66 11.88
CA MET A 42 -17.19 11.60 11.58
C MET A 42 -17.58 12.63 10.51
N ALA A 43 -18.38 12.23 9.51
CA ALA A 43 -18.87 13.13 8.49
C ALA A 43 -19.76 14.24 9.07
N LEU A 44 -20.48 13.97 10.16
CA LEU A 44 -21.35 14.96 10.84
C LEU A 44 -20.55 16.13 11.43
N ASP A 45 -19.29 15.95 11.78
CA ASP A 45 -18.43 17.05 12.25
C ASP A 45 -18.27 18.17 11.19
N TRP A 46 -18.54 17.82 9.94
CA TRP A 46 -18.48 18.76 8.81
C TRP A 46 -19.84 19.06 8.16
N LEU A 47 -20.94 18.50 8.68
CA LEU A 47 -22.31 18.67 8.16
C LEU A 47 -23.22 19.24 9.22
N PRO A 48 -23.46 20.55 9.27
CA PRO A 48 -24.52 21.11 10.08
C PRO A 48 -25.90 20.73 9.49
N HIS A 49 -26.74 20.03 10.26
CA HIS A 49 -28.12 19.71 9.90
C HIS A 49 -28.31 18.88 8.62
N PRO A 50 -27.70 17.66 8.55
CA PRO A 50 -27.89 16.81 7.38
C PRO A 50 -29.31 16.26 7.33
N VAL A 51 -29.87 16.19 6.11
CA VAL A 51 -31.22 15.68 5.85
C VAL A 51 -31.15 14.38 5.05
N SER A 52 -30.29 14.31 4.03
CA SER A 52 -30.27 13.26 3.03
C SER A 52 -28.93 12.56 2.91
N MET A 53 -28.95 11.25 2.76
CA MET A 53 -27.77 10.43 2.54
C MET A 53 -27.98 9.43 1.41
N LEU A 54 -26.91 9.20 0.62
CA LEU A 54 -26.83 8.16 -0.41
C LEU A 54 -25.67 7.20 -0.12
N ASP A 55 -25.94 5.91 -0.28
CA ASP A 55 -24.92 4.88 -0.53
C ASP A 55 -25.18 4.24 -1.90
N PRO A 56 -24.40 4.57 -2.95
CA PRO A 56 -24.61 4.06 -4.30
C PRO A 56 -24.14 2.62 -4.51
N ALA A 57 -23.56 1.97 -3.50
CA ALA A 57 -23.13 0.58 -3.50
C ALA A 57 -23.36 -0.04 -2.11
N CYS A 58 -24.63 -0.01 -1.67
CA CYS A 58 -24.98 -0.13 -0.26
C CYS A 58 -24.74 -1.52 0.37
N GLY A 59 -24.52 -2.54 -0.45
CA GLY A 59 -24.29 -3.89 0.05
C GLY A 59 -25.41 -4.33 1.00
N ASP A 60 -25.03 -4.79 2.18
CA ASP A 60 -25.93 -5.19 3.27
C ASP A 60 -26.52 -4.02 4.10
N GLY A 61 -26.24 -2.77 3.71
CA GLY A 61 -26.74 -1.58 4.37
C GLY A 61 -25.92 -1.06 5.54
N ALA A 62 -24.64 -1.41 5.61
CA ALA A 62 -23.75 -1.06 6.73
C ALA A 62 -23.67 0.45 7.01
N PHE A 63 -23.69 1.30 5.98
CA PHE A 63 -23.68 2.77 6.14
C PHE A 63 -25.07 3.35 6.36
N LEU A 64 -26.13 2.69 5.84
CA LEU A 64 -27.50 3.21 5.91
C LEU A 64 -28.08 3.12 7.32
N GLU A 65 -27.77 2.07 8.05
CA GLU A 65 -28.27 1.87 9.41
C GLU A 65 -27.81 2.99 10.37
N PRO A 66 -26.50 3.30 10.49
CA PRO A 66 -26.05 4.39 11.35
C PRO A 66 -26.63 5.76 10.92
N ALA A 67 -26.76 6.02 9.61
CA ALA A 67 -27.38 7.26 9.14
C ALA A 67 -28.84 7.37 9.58
N ALA A 68 -29.62 6.29 9.44
CA ALA A 68 -31.00 6.26 9.89
C ALA A 68 -31.14 6.46 11.42
N ARG A 69 -30.21 5.89 12.21
CA ARG A 69 -30.17 6.08 13.69
C ARG A 69 -29.77 7.49 14.09
N LEU A 70 -28.94 8.16 13.30
CA LEU A 70 -28.45 9.53 13.54
C LEU A 70 -29.41 10.62 13.07
N GLY A 71 -30.60 10.24 12.58
CA GLY A 71 -31.68 11.17 12.32
C GLY A 71 -31.74 11.74 10.90
N PHE A 72 -31.02 11.15 9.92
CA PHE A 72 -31.26 11.48 8.53
C PHE A 72 -32.70 11.11 8.15
N SER A 73 -33.42 12.04 7.52
CA SER A 73 -34.82 11.86 7.15
C SER A 73 -35.01 11.20 5.78
N GLU A 74 -34.01 11.26 4.93
CA GLU A 74 -33.96 10.58 3.63
C GLU A 74 -32.64 9.79 3.52
N VAL A 75 -32.75 8.45 3.49
CA VAL A 75 -31.59 7.56 3.38
C VAL A 75 -31.81 6.64 2.19
N ILE A 76 -30.97 6.76 1.15
CA ILE A 76 -31.09 5.99 -0.09
C ILE A 76 -29.92 5.04 -0.25
N GLY A 77 -30.23 3.76 -0.47
CA GLY A 77 -29.26 2.72 -0.83
C GLY A 77 -29.53 2.15 -2.21
N ILE A 78 -28.50 1.95 -3.00
CA ILE A 78 -28.57 1.30 -4.31
C ILE A 78 -27.62 0.10 -4.30
N GLU A 79 -28.15 -1.08 -4.68
CA GLU A 79 -27.39 -2.32 -4.77
C GLU A 79 -27.81 -3.09 -6.02
N VAL A 80 -26.85 -3.58 -6.76
CA VAL A 80 -27.08 -4.31 -8.02
C VAL A 80 -27.40 -5.80 -7.78
N ASP A 81 -26.85 -6.37 -6.70
CA ASP A 81 -27.06 -7.78 -6.34
C ASP A 81 -28.38 -7.94 -5.57
N PRO A 82 -29.39 -8.65 -6.12
CA PRO A 82 -30.69 -8.80 -5.48
C PRO A 82 -30.65 -9.61 -4.18
N GLU A 83 -29.70 -10.53 -4.00
CA GLU A 83 -29.57 -11.33 -2.78
C GLU A 83 -28.99 -10.48 -1.64
N VAL A 84 -27.99 -9.65 -1.95
CA VAL A 84 -27.39 -8.72 -0.99
C VAL A 84 -28.40 -7.64 -0.61
N LEU A 85 -29.14 -7.12 -1.58
CA LEU A 85 -30.23 -6.17 -1.36
C LEU A 85 -31.34 -6.73 -0.44
N ALA A 86 -31.64 -8.03 -0.57
CA ALA A 86 -32.61 -8.68 0.33
C ALA A 86 -32.11 -8.68 1.80
N THR A 87 -30.82 -8.90 2.01
CA THR A 87 -30.19 -8.80 3.34
C THR A 87 -30.29 -7.37 3.90
N ALA A 88 -30.02 -6.36 3.07
CA ALA A 88 -30.18 -4.96 3.45
C ALA A 88 -31.62 -4.63 3.84
N ARG A 89 -32.60 -5.12 3.08
CA ARG A 89 -34.03 -4.92 3.39
C ARG A 89 -34.44 -5.49 4.74
N GLU A 90 -33.98 -6.68 5.08
CA GLU A 90 -34.26 -7.29 6.38
C GLU A 90 -33.58 -6.50 7.52
N ARG A 91 -32.31 -6.12 7.35
CA ARG A 91 -31.57 -5.33 8.33
C ARG A 91 -32.22 -3.98 8.62
N LEU A 92 -32.72 -3.33 7.58
CA LEU A 92 -33.20 -1.94 7.63
C LEU A 92 -34.73 -1.80 7.73
N ARG A 93 -35.48 -2.90 7.87
CA ARG A 93 -36.94 -2.90 7.91
C ARG A 93 -37.59 -2.01 9.00
N ALA A 94 -36.83 -1.74 10.07
CA ALA A 94 -37.30 -0.90 11.19
C ALA A 94 -37.15 0.61 10.90
N PHE A 95 -36.56 0.99 9.79
CA PHE A 95 -36.25 2.38 9.45
C PHE A 95 -37.08 2.85 8.24
N PRO A 96 -38.25 3.46 8.44
CA PRO A 96 -39.12 3.86 7.34
C PRO A 96 -38.54 4.94 6.42
N GLN A 97 -37.55 5.71 6.88
CA GLN A 97 -36.87 6.73 6.11
C GLN A 97 -35.82 6.14 5.12
N VAL A 98 -35.58 4.82 5.16
CA VAL A 98 -34.62 4.15 4.27
C VAL A 98 -35.34 3.63 3.03
N SER A 99 -34.85 4.02 1.85
CA SER A 99 -35.31 3.55 0.55
C SER A 99 -34.23 2.75 -0.15
N LEU A 100 -34.54 1.50 -0.55
CA LEU A 100 -33.58 0.58 -1.18
C LEU A 100 -33.98 0.27 -2.62
N HIS A 101 -33.05 0.48 -3.55
CA HIS A 101 -33.22 0.30 -4.98
C HIS A 101 -32.31 -0.79 -5.54
N GLY A 102 -32.90 -1.77 -6.24
CA GLY A 102 -32.17 -2.79 -6.99
C GLY A 102 -31.81 -2.25 -8.37
N ALA A 103 -30.59 -1.70 -8.52
CA ALA A 103 -30.15 -1.07 -9.78
C ALA A 103 -28.62 -0.92 -9.84
N ASN A 104 -28.09 -0.68 -11.05
CA ASN A 104 -26.74 -0.21 -11.22
C ASN A 104 -26.70 1.32 -11.01
N ALA A 105 -26.09 1.78 -9.94
CA ALA A 105 -26.04 3.21 -9.62
C ALA A 105 -25.31 4.04 -10.69
N LEU A 106 -24.31 3.47 -11.37
CA LEU A 106 -23.57 4.17 -12.44
C LEU A 106 -24.48 4.56 -13.61
N GLU A 107 -25.50 3.77 -13.90
CA GLU A 107 -26.48 4.07 -14.97
C GLU A 107 -27.46 5.19 -14.57
N ARG A 108 -27.60 5.43 -13.27
CA ARG A 108 -28.50 6.42 -12.70
C ARG A 108 -27.78 7.70 -12.28
N ALA A 109 -26.54 7.88 -12.68
CA ALA A 109 -25.68 8.98 -12.22
C ALA A 109 -26.33 10.37 -12.37
N ARG A 110 -27.03 10.63 -13.50
CA ARG A 110 -27.73 11.90 -13.78
C ARG A 110 -28.93 12.15 -12.87
N GLU A 111 -29.63 11.09 -12.43
CA GLU A 111 -30.81 11.20 -11.56
C GLU A 111 -30.40 11.55 -10.11
N LEU A 112 -29.16 11.28 -9.76
CA LEU A 112 -28.63 11.43 -8.41
C LEU A 112 -27.90 12.77 -8.20
N GLU A 113 -27.68 13.57 -9.26
CA GLU A 113 -26.88 14.79 -9.18
C GLU A 113 -27.45 15.82 -8.21
N ASP A 114 -26.54 16.47 -7.46
CA ASP A 114 -26.79 17.65 -6.59
C ASP A 114 -27.91 17.47 -5.54
N ARG A 115 -28.06 16.23 -5.01
CA ARG A 115 -29.21 15.89 -4.14
C ARG A 115 -28.85 15.69 -2.66
N PHE A 116 -27.68 15.14 -2.36
CA PHE A 116 -27.41 14.57 -1.04
C PHE A 116 -26.47 15.44 -0.21
N ASP A 117 -26.75 15.48 1.10
CA ASP A 117 -25.89 16.07 2.11
C ASP A 117 -24.65 15.24 2.35
N LEU A 118 -24.86 13.90 2.44
CA LEU A 118 -23.82 12.92 2.66
C LEU A 118 -23.87 11.84 1.58
N VAL A 119 -22.71 11.51 1.04
CA VAL A 119 -22.49 10.23 0.34
C VAL A 119 -21.45 9.46 1.14
N ALA A 120 -21.87 8.33 1.73
CA ALA A 120 -20.97 7.43 2.43
C ALA A 120 -21.03 6.04 1.79
N THR A 121 -19.87 5.50 1.35
CA THR A 121 -19.85 4.29 0.56
C THR A 121 -18.48 3.58 0.56
N ASN A 122 -18.51 2.28 0.34
CA ASN A 122 -17.36 1.45 0.00
C ASN A 122 -17.65 0.77 -1.34
N PRO A 123 -17.32 1.42 -2.48
CA PRO A 123 -17.65 0.91 -3.79
C PRO A 123 -16.85 -0.34 -4.17
N PRO A 124 -17.28 -1.11 -5.18
CA PRO A 124 -16.50 -2.23 -5.71
C PRO A 124 -15.16 -1.76 -6.29
N PHE A 125 -14.12 -2.64 -6.21
CA PHE A 125 -12.78 -2.34 -6.71
C PHE A 125 -12.43 -3.15 -7.95
N SER A 126 -11.87 -2.51 -8.98
CA SER A 126 -11.52 -3.08 -10.27
C SER A 126 -10.52 -4.24 -10.21
N ALA A 127 -9.71 -4.31 -9.15
CA ALA A 127 -8.80 -5.43 -8.93
C ALA A 127 -9.51 -6.80 -8.89
N LYS A 128 -10.81 -6.83 -8.59
CA LYS A 128 -11.64 -8.04 -8.54
C LYS A 128 -12.75 -8.06 -9.59
N TYR A 129 -13.37 -6.92 -9.89
CA TYR A 129 -14.49 -6.80 -10.84
C TYR A 129 -14.06 -6.51 -12.27
N GLY A 130 -12.76 -6.29 -12.49
CA GLY A 130 -12.26 -5.82 -13.76
C GLY A 130 -12.56 -4.34 -13.99
N ARG A 131 -12.25 -3.89 -15.20
CA ARG A 131 -12.46 -2.50 -15.61
C ARG A 131 -13.76 -2.39 -16.41
N VAL A 132 -14.49 -1.30 -16.23
CA VAL A 132 -15.66 -0.98 -17.06
C VAL A 132 -15.19 -0.65 -18.47
N GLN A 133 -15.83 -1.26 -19.47
CA GLN A 133 -15.50 -1.10 -20.90
C GLN A 133 -16.70 -0.68 -21.74
N ASP A 134 -17.89 -0.60 -21.16
CA ASP A 134 -19.10 -0.16 -21.85
C ASP A 134 -18.96 1.30 -22.31
N PRO A 135 -18.94 1.58 -23.64
CA PRO A 135 -18.74 2.93 -24.16
C PRO A 135 -19.83 3.92 -23.75
N TRP A 136 -21.10 3.45 -23.64
CA TRP A 136 -22.22 4.29 -23.26
C TRP A 136 -22.07 4.72 -21.80
N LEU A 137 -21.71 3.78 -20.92
CA LEU A 137 -21.48 4.07 -19.52
C LEU A 137 -20.26 4.99 -19.33
N LEU A 138 -19.13 4.68 -19.97
CA LEU A 138 -17.93 5.52 -19.92
C LEU A 138 -18.20 6.95 -20.41
N GLY A 139 -19.03 7.10 -21.45
CA GLY A 139 -19.40 8.41 -22.00
C GLY A 139 -20.16 9.33 -21.03
N GLN A 140 -20.65 8.82 -19.90
CA GLN A 140 -21.34 9.61 -18.88
C GLN A 140 -20.40 10.22 -17.83
N PHE A 141 -19.11 9.83 -17.80
CA PHE A 141 -18.16 10.20 -16.78
C PHE A 141 -16.96 10.97 -17.34
N ALA A 142 -16.68 12.11 -16.77
CA ALA A 142 -15.55 12.96 -17.17
C ALA A 142 -14.20 12.27 -16.96
N LEU A 143 -14.06 11.52 -15.86
CA LEU A 143 -12.84 10.73 -15.57
C LEU A 143 -12.61 9.57 -16.53
N ALA A 144 -13.61 9.18 -17.34
CA ALA A 144 -13.48 8.17 -18.37
C ALA A 144 -13.35 8.75 -19.78
N ALA A 145 -13.40 10.06 -19.95
CA ALA A 145 -13.35 10.71 -21.27
C ALA A 145 -12.13 10.27 -22.08
N GLY A 146 -12.38 9.84 -23.33
CA GLY A 146 -11.35 9.38 -24.26
C GLY A 146 -10.71 8.01 -23.91
N ARG A 147 -11.22 7.29 -22.94
CA ARG A 147 -10.67 6.00 -22.49
C ARG A 147 -11.50 4.82 -23.00
N ARG A 148 -10.82 3.71 -23.33
CA ARG A 148 -11.47 2.45 -23.72
C ARG A 148 -11.92 1.62 -22.52
N SER A 149 -11.39 1.91 -21.34
CA SER A 149 -11.79 1.28 -20.08
C SER A 149 -11.43 2.16 -18.90
N GLU A 150 -12.22 2.10 -17.81
CA GLU A 150 -11.91 2.78 -16.56
C GLU A 150 -12.13 1.85 -15.36
N ALA A 151 -11.42 2.12 -14.26
CA ALA A 151 -11.60 1.41 -12.99
C ALA A 151 -12.96 1.76 -12.41
N ILE A 152 -13.71 0.75 -11.95
CA ILE A 152 -15.06 0.94 -11.44
C ILE A 152 -15.10 1.89 -10.24
N GLU A 153 -14.13 1.81 -9.33
CA GLU A 153 -13.99 2.70 -8.17
C GLU A 153 -13.77 4.17 -8.55
N VAL A 154 -13.21 4.45 -9.74
CA VAL A 154 -13.05 5.82 -10.26
C VAL A 154 -14.39 6.39 -10.73
N LEU A 155 -15.21 5.54 -11.35
CA LEU A 155 -16.56 5.95 -11.77
C LEU A 155 -17.47 6.18 -10.56
N PHE A 156 -17.41 5.32 -9.54
CA PHE A 156 -18.14 5.51 -8.29
C PHE A 156 -17.69 6.75 -7.53
N LEU A 157 -16.39 7.08 -7.56
CA LEU A 157 -15.88 8.32 -6.98
C LEU A 157 -16.49 9.54 -7.67
N GLU A 158 -16.49 9.58 -9.01
CA GLU A 158 -17.11 10.69 -9.76
C GLU A 158 -18.62 10.77 -9.50
N LEU A 159 -19.34 9.63 -9.55
CA LEU A 159 -20.76 9.56 -9.22
C LEU A 159 -21.02 10.14 -7.82
N SER A 160 -20.25 9.72 -6.84
CA SER A 160 -20.43 10.14 -5.44
C SER A 160 -20.24 11.65 -5.28
N VAL A 161 -19.23 12.23 -5.95
CA VAL A 161 -19.02 13.69 -5.94
C VAL A 161 -20.16 14.44 -6.64
N ARG A 162 -20.65 13.92 -7.79
CA ARG A 162 -21.77 14.52 -8.52
C ARG A 162 -23.06 14.47 -7.72
N ALA A 163 -23.31 13.39 -7.00
CA ALA A 163 -24.51 13.19 -6.19
C ALA A 163 -24.62 14.15 -5.01
N LEU A 164 -23.49 14.65 -4.49
CA LEU A 164 -23.51 15.64 -3.41
C LEU A 164 -24.06 16.98 -3.90
N ARG A 165 -24.87 17.63 -3.05
CA ARG A 165 -25.19 19.06 -3.20
C ARG A 165 -23.97 19.92 -2.85
N GLU A 166 -23.99 21.18 -3.22
CA GLU A 166 -22.94 22.14 -2.81
C GLU A 166 -22.83 22.17 -1.28
N GLY A 167 -21.59 22.05 -0.75
CA GLY A 167 -21.32 21.96 0.67
C GLY A 167 -21.54 20.57 1.30
N GLY A 168 -22.09 19.61 0.55
CA GLY A 168 -22.26 18.23 0.99
C GLY A 168 -20.92 17.51 1.21
N VAL A 169 -20.92 16.43 2.00
CA VAL A 169 -19.72 15.70 2.40
C VAL A 169 -19.68 14.30 1.77
N LEU A 170 -18.53 13.94 1.26
CA LEU A 170 -18.17 12.60 0.82
C LEU A 170 -17.41 11.87 1.94
N ALA A 171 -17.78 10.62 2.19
CA ALA A 171 -17.05 9.65 3.03
C ALA A 171 -16.90 8.34 2.24
N ILE A 172 -15.76 8.13 1.58
CA ILE A 172 -15.58 7.02 0.64
C ILE A 172 -14.34 6.21 0.94
N VAL A 173 -14.48 4.87 0.92
CA VAL A 173 -13.36 3.94 0.99
C VAL A 173 -12.82 3.70 -0.42
N LEU A 174 -11.53 3.88 -0.63
CA LEU A 174 -10.88 3.74 -1.94
C LEU A 174 -9.56 2.96 -1.82
N PRO A 175 -9.13 2.27 -2.88
CA PRO A 175 -7.81 1.65 -2.91
C PRO A 175 -6.70 2.70 -2.74
N GLU A 176 -5.69 2.40 -1.90
CA GLU A 176 -4.52 3.26 -1.65
C GLU A 176 -3.86 3.74 -2.95
N GLY A 177 -3.93 2.93 -4.02
CA GLY A 177 -3.36 3.28 -5.33
C GLY A 177 -3.93 4.54 -5.96
N LEU A 178 -5.17 4.93 -5.67
CA LEU A 178 -5.73 6.20 -6.14
C LEU A 178 -5.00 7.41 -5.53
N PHE A 179 -4.47 7.24 -4.33
CA PHE A 179 -3.76 8.28 -3.58
C PHE A 179 -2.26 8.33 -3.89
N ALA A 180 -1.66 7.26 -4.47
CA ALA A 180 -0.21 7.14 -4.66
C ALA A 180 0.23 7.01 -6.12
N ASN A 181 -0.53 6.28 -6.97
CA ASN A 181 -0.05 5.90 -8.30
C ASN A 181 -0.04 7.10 -9.27
N LEU A 182 1.03 7.23 -10.05
CA LEU A 182 1.16 8.30 -11.06
C LEU A 182 0.01 8.33 -12.08
N PRO A 183 -0.46 7.19 -12.63
CA PRO A 183 -1.62 7.19 -13.54
C PRO A 183 -2.91 7.72 -12.92
N CYS A 184 -3.02 7.71 -11.58
CA CYS A 184 -4.18 8.23 -10.84
C CYS A 184 -4.04 9.73 -10.49
N ARG A 185 -2.92 10.38 -10.86
CA ARG A 185 -2.72 11.82 -10.64
C ARG A 185 -3.87 12.64 -11.23
N ARG A 186 -4.33 12.32 -12.44
CA ARG A 186 -5.48 12.97 -13.06
C ARG A 186 -6.77 12.90 -12.22
N VAL A 187 -6.98 11.79 -11.47
CA VAL A 187 -8.15 11.63 -10.58
C VAL A 187 -8.01 12.58 -9.39
N ARG A 188 -6.81 12.71 -8.81
CA ARG A 188 -6.54 13.65 -7.71
C ARG A 188 -6.66 15.11 -8.16
N GLU A 189 -6.18 15.43 -9.36
CA GLU A 189 -6.34 16.76 -9.97
C GLU A 189 -7.83 17.07 -10.20
N TRP A 190 -8.58 16.12 -10.76
CA TRP A 190 -10.03 16.27 -10.94
C TRP A 190 -10.74 16.50 -9.60
N LEU A 191 -10.40 15.73 -8.55
CA LEU A 191 -10.96 15.91 -7.21
C LEU A 191 -10.76 17.34 -6.70
N LEU A 192 -9.56 17.92 -6.84
CA LEU A 192 -9.26 19.27 -6.35
C LEU A 192 -10.07 20.36 -7.03
N HIS A 193 -10.59 20.10 -8.25
CA HIS A 193 -11.47 21.04 -8.94
C HIS A 193 -12.93 20.95 -8.46
N HIS A 194 -13.33 19.84 -7.82
CA HIS A 194 -14.73 19.61 -7.48
C HIS A 194 -14.98 19.55 -5.98
N VAL A 195 -13.98 19.12 -5.21
CA VAL A 195 -14.11 18.95 -3.76
C VAL A 195 -12.89 19.50 -3.02
N ARG A 196 -13.12 19.86 -1.76
CA ARG A 196 -12.07 20.17 -0.80
C ARG A 196 -11.84 18.91 0.08
N PRO A 197 -10.70 18.22 -0.02
CA PRO A 197 -10.34 17.17 0.92
C PRO A 197 -10.32 17.70 2.37
N LEU A 198 -10.96 16.98 3.27
CA LEU A 198 -11.05 17.29 4.70
C LEU A 198 -10.11 16.40 5.50
N ALA A 199 -10.21 15.08 5.28
CA ALA A 199 -9.34 14.11 5.92
C ALA A 199 -9.07 12.93 4.97
N ILE A 200 -7.87 12.35 5.08
CA ILE A 200 -7.52 11.07 4.45
C ILE A 200 -6.98 10.16 5.54
N ILE A 201 -7.60 8.99 5.69
CA ILE A 201 -7.26 8.02 6.72
C ILE A 201 -6.82 6.73 6.06
N SER A 202 -5.57 6.33 6.21
CA SER A 202 -5.13 5.01 5.75
C SER A 202 -5.56 3.93 6.73
N LEU A 203 -6.00 2.80 6.19
CA LEU A 203 -6.46 1.65 6.98
C LEU A 203 -5.47 0.49 6.89
N SER A 204 -5.24 -0.18 8.01
CA SER A 204 -4.45 -1.41 8.03
C SER A 204 -5.22 -2.57 7.35
N ARG A 205 -4.52 -3.69 7.14
CA ARG A 205 -5.14 -4.90 6.57
C ARG A 205 -6.09 -5.64 7.53
N ARG A 206 -6.25 -5.17 8.76
CA ARG A 206 -7.26 -5.69 9.69
C ARG A 206 -8.67 -5.29 9.29
N PHE A 207 -8.84 -4.12 8.63
CA PHE A 207 -10.13 -3.67 8.11
C PHE A 207 -10.48 -4.33 6.78
N PHE A 208 -9.51 -4.38 5.84
CA PHE A 208 -9.71 -4.94 4.51
C PHE A 208 -8.45 -5.69 4.05
N PRO A 209 -8.59 -6.80 3.29
CA PRO A 209 -7.44 -7.52 2.73
C PRO A 209 -6.57 -6.67 1.79
N ALA A 210 -7.16 -5.67 1.13
CA ALA A 210 -6.46 -4.69 0.31
C ALA A 210 -6.07 -3.46 1.13
N LYS A 211 -4.98 -2.78 0.74
CA LYS A 211 -4.65 -1.48 1.30
C LYS A 211 -5.64 -0.43 0.82
N THR A 212 -6.28 0.24 1.74
CA THR A 212 -7.32 1.22 1.48
C THR A 212 -7.08 2.50 2.26
N CYS A 213 -7.66 3.59 1.75
CA CYS A 213 -7.79 4.84 2.48
C CYS A 213 -9.26 5.29 2.45
N ILE A 214 -9.69 5.95 3.51
CA ILE A 214 -10.93 6.71 3.53
C ILE A 214 -10.61 8.14 3.10
N LEU A 215 -11.41 8.68 2.19
CA LEU A 215 -11.42 10.09 1.84
C LEU A 215 -12.68 10.74 2.40
N PHE A 216 -12.50 11.73 3.26
CA PHE A 216 -13.53 12.71 3.58
C PHE A 216 -13.27 13.97 2.76
N ALA A 217 -14.29 14.45 2.06
CA ALA A 217 -14.18 15.65 1.24
C ALA A 217 -15.50 16.42 1.21
N ARG A 218 -15.48 17.73 1.03
CA ARG A 218 -16.66 18.57 0.89
C ARG A 218 -16.78 19.06 -0.55
N LYS A 219 -17.96 18.95 -1.14
CA LYS A 219 -18.21 19.51 -2.48
C LYS A 219 -18.09 21.03 -2.45
N GLY A 220 -17.38 21.58 -3.43
CA GLY A 220 -17.04 22.98 -3.52
C GLY A 220 -15.98 23.46 -2.51
N GLY A 221 -15.76 24.77 -2.52
CA GLY A 221 -14.77 25.43 -1.68
C GLY A 221 -13.33 25.31 -2.20
N ILE A 222 -12.42 26.05 -1.57
CA ILE A 222 -11.01 26.07 -1.96
C ILE A 222 -10.25 25.02 -1.16
N PRO A 223 -9.55 24.05 -1.80
CA PRO A 223 -8.70 23.12 -1.12
C PRO A 223 -7.55 23.85 -0.38
N SER A 224 -7.31 23.50 0.88
CA SER A 224 -6.27 24.17 1.69
C SER A 224 -5.34 23.16 2.37
N ALA A 225 -5.79 22.60 3.47
CA ALA A 225 -5.04 21.62 4.24
C ALA A 225 -5.96 20.45 4.62
N VAL A 226 -5.39 19.25 4.70
CA VAL A 226 -6.08 18.00 4.92
C VAL A 226 -5.55 17.33 6.19
N TRP A 227 -6.45 16.75 6.98
CA TRP A 227 -6.09 15.88 8.11
C TRP A 227 -5.61 14.52 7.59
N LEU A 228 -4.49 14.06 8.10
CA LEU A 228 -3.92 12.75 7.76
C LEU A 228 -3.83 11.89 9.01
N ALA A 229 -4.33 10.66 8.94
CA ALA A 229 -4.21 9.70 10.03
C ALA A 229 -4.05 8.28 9.50
N HIS A 230 -3.71 7.35 10.39
CA HIS A 230 -3.65 5.92 10.14
C HIS A 230 -4.39 5.19 11.26
N ALA A 231 -5.28 4.27 10.87
CA ALA A 231 -5.94 3.36 11.79
C ALA A 231 -5.38 1.94 11.60
N GLU A 232 -4.77 1.40 12.65
CA GLU A 232 -4.31 0.02 12.69
C GLU A 232 -5.48 -0.92 13.02
N ASP A 233 -6.40 -0.47 13.90
CA ASP A 233 -7.59 -1.20 14.33
C ASP A 233 -8.75 -0.25 14.69
N GLU A 234 -9.85 -0.82 15.19
CA GLU A 234 -11.06 -0.06 15.51
C GLU A 234 -10.89 0.90 16.70
N GLU A 235 -9.96 0.65 17.62
CA GLU A 235 -9.67 1.52 18.76
C GLU A 235 -9.05 2.86 18.31
N ASP A 236 -8.27 2.83 17.22
CA ASP A 236 -7.71 4.04 16.62
C ASP A 236 -8.75 4.99 16.06
N LEU A 237 -9.94 4.51 15.68
CA LEU A 237 -10.98 5.33 15.07
C LEU A 237 -11.46 6.44 16.02
N ASP A 238 -11.71 6.11 17.30
CA ASP A 238 -12.15 7.06 18.30
C ASP A 238 -11.07 8.10 18.61
N ARG A 239 -9.80 7.65 18.73
CA ARG A 239 -8.65 8.52 18.93
C ARG A 239 -8.50 9.51 17.77
N ILE A 240 -8.62 9.06 16.52
CA ILE A 240 -8.51 9.91 15.32
C ILE A 240 -9.60 10.98 15.32
N SER A 241 -10.84 10.61 15.63
CA SER A 241 -11.95 11.57 15.72
C SER A 241 -11.69 12.64 16.74
N GLU A 242 -11.26 12.25 17.94
CA GLU A 242 -10.96 13.18 19.02
C GLU A 242 -9.79 14.12 18.70
N GLU A 243 -8.71 13.58 18.12
CA GLU A 243 -7.56 14.39 17.69
C GLU A 243 -7.96 15.43 16.64
N ILE A 244 -8.81 15.06 15.66
CA ILE A 244 -9.29 15.98 14.62
C ILE A 244 -10.20 17.05 15.22
N ARG A 245 -11.16 16.67 16.08
CA ARG A 245 -12.09 17.62 16.76
C ARG A 245 -11.35 18.61 17.63
N GLN A 246 -10.29 18.18 18.32
CA GLN A 246 -9.46 19.04 19.16
C GLN A 246 -8.43 19.86 18.36
N GLY A 247 -8.32 19.66 17.04
CA GLY A 247 -7.30 20.30 16.22
C GLY A 247 -5.86 19.85 16.51
N LYS A 248 -5.68 18.68 17.16
CA LYS A 248 -4.38 18.11 17.56
C LYS A 248 -3.86 17.07 16.58
N GLY A 249 -4.68 16.62 15.62
CA GLY A 249 -4.26 15.67 14.59
C GLY A 249 -3.22 16.25 13.63
N PHE A 250 -2.57 15.36 12.88
CA PHE A 250 -1.61 15.78 11.86
C PHE A 250 -2.34 16.38 10.66
N ARG A 251 -2.05 17.64 10.37
CA ARG A 251 -2.66 18.39 9.27
C ARG A 251 -1.58 18.93 8.33
N GLN A 252 -1.75 18.72 7.03
CA GLN A 252 -0.77 19.11 6.03
C GLN A 252 -1.42 19.94 4.92
N PRO A 253 -0.75 21.05 4.45
CA PRO A 253 -1.16 21.75 3.24
C PRO A 253 -1.15 20.81 2.04
N LEU A 254 -2.16 20.88 1.18
CA LEU A 254 -2.26 20.03 -0.01
C LEU A 254 -1.09 20.21 -0.97
N GLU A 255 -0.56 21.41 -1.07
CA GLU A 255 0.62 21.74 -1.87
C GLU A 255 1.87 20.95 -1.44
N ALA A 256 1.99 20.65 -0.14
CA ALA A 256 3.09 19.88 0.43
C ALA A 256 2.92 18.36 0.30
N MET A 257 1.79 17.86 -0.20
CA MET A 257 1.56 16.43 -0.36
C MET A 257 2.25 15.84 -1.60
N GLY A 258 2.64 16.67 -2.56
CA GLY A 258 3.32 16.23 -3.77
C GLY A 258 2.55 15.15 -4.55
N ASP A 259 3.27 14.15 -5.06
CA ASP A 259 2.67 13.09 -5.90
C ASP A 259 1.90 12.04 -5.12
N THR A 260 1.95 12.00 -3.80
CA THR A 260 1.25 11.01 -2.98
C THR A 260 0.42 11.65 -1.88
N TRP A 261 -0.83 11.17 -1.75
CA TRP A 261 -1.76 11.57 -0.71
C TRP A 261 -1.95 10.47 0.35
N VAL A 262 -1.14 9.43 0.33
CA VAL A 262 -1.20 8.34 1.32
C VAL A 262 -0.71 8.84 2.67
N PRO A 263 -1.53 8.82 3.73
CA PRO A 263 -1.18 9.35 5.04
C PRO A 263 0.13 8.80 5.61
N LEU A 264 0.36 7.49 5.51
CA LEU A 264 1.58 6.85 6.03
C LEU A 264 2.88 7.44 5.47
N HIS A 265 2.85 8.04 4.27
CA HIS A 265 4.02 8.72 3.70
C HIS A 265 4.36 10.03 4.43
N HIS A 266 3.36 10.66 5.02
CA HIS A 266 3.47 11.95 5.71
C HIS A 266 3.60 11.79 7.22
N LEU A 267 2.85 10.83 7.81
CA LEU A 267 2.85 10.54 9.24
C LEU A 267 4.11 9.84 9.73
N THR A 268 4.80 9.11 8.85
CA THR A 268 6.06 8.48 9.22
C THR A 268 7.07 9.59 9.53
N PRO A 269 7.58 9.69 10.76
CA PRO A 269 8.54 10.72 11.11
C PRO A 269 9.73 10.66 10.13
N PRO A 270 10.35 11.82 9.83
CA PRO A 270 11.61 11.81 9.11
C PRO A 270 12.54 10.84 9.82
N ALA A 271 13.37 10.16 9.03
CA ALA A 271 14.41 9.31 9.60
C ALA A 271 15.07 10.05 10.76
N PRO A 272 15.30 9.41 11.93
CA PRO A 272 16.01 10.07 13.04
C PRO A 272 17.25 10.71 12.46
N SER A 273 17.61 11.92 12.94
CA SER A 273 18.82 12.60 12.47
C SER A 273 19.95 11.62 12.67
N ALA A 274 20.44 11.03 11.58
CA ALA A 274 21.49 10.05 11.67
C ALA A 274 22.68 10.76 12.29
N ALA A 275 23.35 10.11 13.23
CA ALA A 275 24.63 10.57 13.75
C ALA A 275 25.68 10.76 12.64
N PHE A 276 25.33 10.40 11.42
CA PHE A 276 26.16 10.40 10.24
C PHE A 276 25.49 11.11 9.05
N PRO A 277 26.28 11.64 8.10
CA PRO A 277 25.75 12.24 6.88
C PRO A 277 24.81 11.31 6.12
N LEU A 278 23.71 11.85 5.63
CA LEU A 278 22.78 11.16 4.75
C LEU A 278 23.13 11.52 3.30
N LEU A 279 23.41 10.52 2.49
CA LEU A 279 23.63 10.69 1.05
C LEU A 279 22.58 9.91 0.25
N PRO A 280 22.17 10.42 -0.92
CA PRO A 280 21.34 9.64 -1.84
C PRO A 280 22.04 8.32 -2.19
N LEU A 281 21.29 7.19 -2.14
CA LEU A 281 21.87 5.88 -2.44
C LEU A 281 22.59 5.87 -3.79
N GLY A 282 22.08 6.60 -4.79
CA GLY A 282 22.67 6.68 -6.12
C GLY A 282 24.10 7.21 -6.13
N GLU A 283 24.50 8.07 -5.17
CA GLU A 283 25.86 8.59 -5.06
C GLU A 283 26.85 7.56 -4.49
N LEU A 284 26.36 6.54 -3.82
CA LEU A 284 27.15 5.45 -3.24
C LEU A 284 27.38 4.30 -4.22
N LEU A 285 26.78 4.37 -5.41
CA LEU A 285 26.81 3.31 -6.39
C LEU A 285 27.67 3.67 -7.61
N HIS A 286 28.46 2.71 -8.11
CA HIS A 286 28.99 2.74 -9.46
C HIS A 286 27.90 2.44 -10.48
N GLU A 287 27.07 1.44 -10.16
CA GLU A 287 26.06 0.94 -11.07
C GLU A 287 24.81 0.48 -10.31
N MET A 288 23.63 0.72 -10.89
CA MET A 288 22.36 0.17 -10.48
C MET A 288 21.58 -0.23 -11.73
N ARG A 289 21.27 -1.52 -11.85
CA ARG A 289 20.52 -2.08 -12.97
C ARG A 289 19.46 -3.05 -12.48
N GLY A 290 18.41 -3.24 -13.30
CA GLY A 290 17.42 -4.29 -13.08
C GLY A 290 17.95 -5.64 -13.49
N GLY A 291 17.53 -6.70 -12.81
CA GLY A 291 17.64 -8.05 -13.35
C GLY A 291 16.79 -8.18 -14.62
N HIS A 292 17.00 -9.25 -15.35
CA HIS A 292 16.30 -9.49 -16.61
C HIS A 292 15.73 -10.90 -16.63
N ALA A 293 14.41 -10.99 -16.73
CA ALA A 293 13.79 -12.25 -17.08
C ALA A 293 12.57 -11.97 -17.93
N LYS A 294 12.53 -12.54 -19.13
CA LYS A 294 11.31 -12.50 -19.94
C LYS A 294 10.24 -13.37 -19.26
N TYR A 295 9.10 -12.77 -18.92
CA TYR A 295 7.95 -13.48 -18.36
C TYR A 295 7.31 -14.44 -19.37
N GLY A 296 6.64 -15.47 -18.85
CA GLY A 296 5.78 -16.36 -19.60
C GLY A 296 6.47 -17.62 -20.13
N PRO A 297 5.92 -18.28 -21.13
CA PRO A 297 6.35 -19.60 -21.64
C PRO A 297 7.79 -19.62 -22.23
N ARG A 298 8.43 -18.48 -22.34
CA ARG A 298 9.83 -18.34 -22.80
C ARG A 298 10.89 -18.47 -21.68
N ARG A 299 10.47 -18.66 -20.42
CA ARG A 299 11.39 -19.01 -19.32
C ARG A 299 11.75 -20.49 -19.43
N VAL A 300 12.93 -20.76 -19.95
CA VAL A 300 13.44 -22.13 -20.03
C VAL A 300 14.59 -22.28 -19.05
N PHE A 301 14.37 -23.11 -18.03
CA PHE A 301 15.39 -23.47 -17.06
C PHE A 301 16.04 -24.82 -17.44
N SER A 302 17.25 -25.05 -16.92
CA SER A 302 18.02 -26.27 -17.12
C SER A 302 18.40 -26.88 -15.76
N GLU A 303 18.75 -28.15 -15.75
CA GLU A 303 19.23 -28.84 -14.54
C GLU A 303 20.63 -28.37 -14.14
N SER A 304 21.43 -27.94 -15.11
CA SER A 304 22.79 -27.44 -14.91
C SER A 304 22.98 -26.07 -15.57
N GLY A 305 24.03 -25.34 -15.18
CA GLY A 305 24.37 -24.03 -15.73
C GLY A 305 24.45 -22.92 -14.70
N ILE A 306 24.18 -21.70 -15.11
CA ILE A 306 24.31 -20.48 -14.30
C ILE A 306 23.18 -20.41 -13.28
N PRO A 307 23.43 -20.18 -11.98
CA PRO A 307 22.39 -20.01 -10.98
C PRO A 307 21.38 -18.93 -11.37
N PHE A 308 20.09 -19.20 -11.15
CA PHE A 308 19.04 -18.21 -11.31
C PHE A 308 18.74 -17.57 -9.96
N LEU A 309 18.95 -16.27 -9.85
CA LEU A 309 18.84 -15.49 -8.62
C LEU A 309 17.47 -14.81 -8.59
N SER A 310 16.59 -15.27 -7.70
CA SER A 310 15.25 -14.74 -7.51
C SER A 310 15.08 -14.10 -6.12
N ALA A 311 13.95 -13.47 -5.88
CA ALA A 311 13.61 -12.93 -4.56
C ALA A 311 13.62 -14.01 -3.45
N LYS A 312 13.52 -15.31 -3.81
CA LYS A 312 13.63 -16.43 -2.85
C LYS A 312 15.06 -16.67 -2.41
N THR A 313 16.03 -16.54 -3.32
CA THR A 313 17.45 -16.75 -3.01
C THR A 313 18.05 -15.63 -2.18
N VAL A 314 17.45 -14.42 -2.20
CA VAL A 314 17.91 -13.28 -1.40
C VAL A 314 17.41 -13.42 0.02
N THR A 315 18.30 -13.72 0.96
CA THR A 315 18.00 -13.81 2.39
C THR A 315 18.63 -12.64 3.17
N PRO A 316 18.19 -12.37 4.40
CA PRO A 316 18.81 -11.31 5.22
C PRO A 316 20.30 -11.53 5.54
N TRP A 317 20.79 -12.74 5.37
CA TRP A 317 22.16 -13.16 5.71
C TRP A 317 23.01 -13.58 4.51
N GLY A 318 22.49 -13.41 3.30
CA GLY A 318 23.24 -13.74 2.08
C GLY A 318 22.41 -14.44 1.02
N ILE A 319 23.08 -14.93 0.00
CA ILE A 319 22.46 -15.71 -1.07
C ILE A 319 22.32 -17.16 -0.63
N ASP A 320 21.12 -17.72 -0.76
CA ASP A 320 20.83 -19.13 -0.50
C ASP A 320 20.23 -19.80 -1.76
N LEU A 321 21.08 -20.40 -2.56
CA LEU A 321 20.70 -21.04 -3.82
C LEU A 321 19.80 -22.27 -3.62
N ARG A 322 19.78 -22.88 -2.42
CA ARG A 322 18.92 -24.03 -2.11
C ARG A 322 17.43 -23.65 -2.10
N ARG A 323 17.11 -22.37 -1.94
CA ARG A 323 15.74 -21.86 -1.93
C ARG A 323 15.13 -21.72 -3.33
N ASP A 324 15.98 -21.71 -4.38
CA ASP A 324 15.55 -21.69 -5.78
C ASP A 324 16.62 -22.38 -6.64
N GLY A 325 16.49 -23.69 -6.79
CA GLY A 325 17.46 -24.54 -7.48
C GLY A 325 17.50 -24.37 -9.00
N ARG A 326 16.74 -23.42 -9.57
CA ARG A 326 16.69 -23.20 -11.02
C ARG A 326 18.02 -22.67 -11.57
N ARG A 327 18.33 -23.10 -12.80
CA ARG A 327 19.55 -22.68 -13.49
C ARG A 327 19.23 -22.25 -14.92
N VAL A 328 20.07 -21.37 -15.44
CA VAL A 328 19.98 -20.82 -16.79
C VAL A 328 21.06 -21.45 -17.66
N ARG A 329 20.66 -21.95 -18.83
CA ARG A 329 21.60 -22.49 -19.79
C ARG A 329 22.52 -21.38 -20.33
N PRO A 330 23.85 -21.52 -20.27
CA PRO A 330 24.78 -20.56 -20.88
C PRO A 330 24.48 -20.33 -22.36
N GLY A 331 24.53 -19.06 -22.78
CA GLY A 331 24.25 -18.66 -24.16
C GLY A 331 22.78 -18.69 -24.55
N SER A 332 21.86 -19.01 -23.63
CA SER A 332 20.41 -18.93 -23.90
C SER A 332 19.92 -17.47 -23.86
N PRO A 333 18.72 -17.18 -24.38
CA PRO A 333 18.10 -15.83 -24.28
C PRO A 333 17.94 -15.32 -22.84
N MET A 334 17.94 -16.20 -21.82
CA MET A 334 17.90 -15.84 -20.41
C MET A 334 19.28 -15.47 -19.85
N ASP A 335 20.37 -15.91 -20.50
CA ASP A 335 21.74 -15.54 -20.15
C ASP A 335 22.06 -14.13 -20.66
N HIS A 336 21.42 -13.14 -20.04
CA HIS A 336 21.57 -11.75 -20.45
C HIS A 336 22.72 -11.08 -19.68
N PRO A 337 23.74 -10.52 -20.35
CA PRO A 337 24.90 -9.91 -19.68
C PRO A 337 24.53 -8.84 -18.66
N GLY A 338 23.50 -8.02 -18.95
CA GLY A 338 23.00 -6.98 -18.05
C GLY A 338 22.35 -7.53 -16.77
N ALA A 339 21.95 -8.81 -16.72
CA ALA A 339 21.34 -9.44 -15.56
C ALA A 339 22.33 -10.29 -14.74
N ARG A 340 23.58 -10.39 -15.18
CA ARG A 340 24.60 -11.14 -14.44
C ARG A 340 25.04 -10.39 -13.18
N ALA A 341 24.75 -10.95 -12.02
CA ALA A 341 25.29 -10.53 -10.75
C ALA A 341 26.63 -11.24 -10.51
N ARG A 342 27.60 -10.50 -10.01
CA ARG A 342 28.97 -10.96 -9.75
C ARG A 342 29.32 -10.75 -8.29
N LYS A 343 30.38 -11.38 -7.85
CA LYS A 343 30.96 -11.19 -6.52
C LYS A 343 31.14 -9.71 -6.20
N GLY A 344 30.69 -9.29 -5.02
CA GLY A 344 30.66 -7.92 -4.56
C GLY A 344 29.39 -7.13 -4.94
N ASP A 345 28.57 -7.62 -5.85
CA ASP A 345 27.26 -7.01 -6.14
C ASP A 345 26.28 -7.29 -5.02
N VAL A 346 25.35 -6.33 -4.76
CA VAL A 346 24.23 -6.50 -3.84
C VAL A 346 22.97 -6.73 -4.66
N LEU A 347 22.27 -7.82 -4.36
CA LEU A 347 20.94 -8.07 -4.89
C LEU A 347 19.89 -7.47 -3.95
N PHE A 348 19.06 -6.58 -4.48
CA PHE A 348 18.01 -5.89 -3.74
C PHE A 348 16.63 -6.28 -4.28
N VAL A 349 15.76 -6.81 -3.43
CA VAL A 349 14.40 -7.20 -3.80
C VAL A 349 13.53 -5.96 -3.98
N ARG A 350 13.17 -5.66 -5.23
CA ARG A 350 12.36 -4.49 -5.60
C ARG A 350 10.87 -4.75 -5.71
N VAL A 351 10.45 -6.02 -5.80
CA VAL A 351 9.05 -6.43 -5.98
C VAL A 351 8.72 -7.60 -5.07
N GLY A 352 7.58 -7.55 -4.41
CA GLY A 352 7.04 -8.70 -3.68
C GLY A 352 6.44 -8.34 -2.32
N VAL A 353 5.49 -9.17 -1.86
CA VAL A 353 4.87 -9.04 -0.54
C VAL A 353 5.74 -9.76 0.49
N GLY A 354 6.11 -9.07 1.57
CA GLY A 354 6.88 -9.64 2.69
C GLY A 354 8.39 -9.82 2.45
N CYS A 355 8.88 -9.58 1.21
CA CYS A 355 10.31 -9.69 0.91
C CYS A 355 10.94 -8.42 0.32
N ILE A 356 10.12 -7.44 -0.06
CA ILE A 356 10.57 -6.17 -0.62
C ILE A 356 11.54 -5.46 0.32
N GLY A 357 12.62 -4.94 -0.23
CA GLY A 357 13.67 -4.26 0.54
C GLY A 357 14.74 -5.18 1.12
N ARG A 358 14.59 -6.52 1.04
CA ARG A 358 15.69 -7.41 1.40
C ARG A 358 16.87 -7.21 0.44
N ALA A 359 18.06 -7.26 1.01
CA ALA A 359 19.29 -7.22 0.23
C ALA A 359 20.25 -8.31 0.70
N ALA A 360 21.05 -8.82 -0.24
CA ALA A 360 22.11 -9.77 0.03
C ALA A 360 23.30 -9.51 -0.88
N VAL A 361 24.49 -9.69 -0.37
CA VAL A 361 25.74 -9.57 -1.13
C VAL A 361 26.07 -10.93 -1.78
N VAL A 362 26.50 -10.89 -3.02
CA VAL A 362 27.14 -12.04 -3.68
C VAL A 362 28.56 -12.13 -3.15
N LEU A 363 28.82 -13.05 -2.22
CA LEU A 363 30.10 -13.18 -1.53
C LEU A 363 31.01 -14.25 -2.13
N GLU A 364 30.43 -15.28 -2.72
CA GLU A 364 31.17 -16.42 -3.25
C GLU A 364 30.99 -16.55 -4.76
N ASP A 365 31.98 -17.11 -5.44
CA ASP A 365 31.95 -17.26 -6.90
C ASP A 365 30.82 -18.20 -7.38
N ASP A 366 30.44 -19.20 -6.57
CA ASP A 366 29.33 -20.12 -6.85
C ASP A 366 27.94 -19.47 -6.68
N GLU A 367 27.88 -18.27 -6.11
CA GLU A 367 26.67 -17.48 -5.96
C GLU A 367 26.43 -16.51 -7.14
N GLU A 368 27.41 -16.36 -8.03
CA GLU A 368 27.24 -15.57 -9.24
C GLU A 368 26.12 -16.15 -10.11
N GLY A 369 25.31 -15.29 -10.70
CA GLY A 369 24.14 -15.79 -11.42
C GLY A 369 23.37 -14.74 -12.21
N ILE A 370 22.26 -15.18 -12.80
CA ILE A 370 21.33 -14.34 -13.55
C ILE A 370 20.23 -13.86 -12.60
N ALA A 371 20.17 -12.56 -12.37
CA ALA A 371 19.16 -11.95 -11.52
C ALA A 371 17.80 -11.82 -12.23
N ASP A 372 16.74 -12.23 -11.54
CA ASP A 372 15.33 -12.01 -11.93
C ASP A 372 15.01 -10.51 -12.01
N ASP A 373 14.04 -10.13 -12.81
CA ASP A 373 13.52 -8.77 -12.90
C ASP A 373 12.86 -8.25 -11.59
N TYR A 374 12.62 -9.12 -10.62
CA TYR A 374 12.22 -8.73 -9.26
C TYR A 374 13.39 -8.21 -8.41
N LEU A 375 14.60 -8.20 -8.96
CA LEU A 375 15.81 -7.75 -8.29
C LEU A 375 16.39 -6.52 -8.96
N TYR A 376 17.02 -5.65 -8.16
CA TYR A 376 18.06 -4.73 -8.61
C TYR A 376 19.41 -5.32 -8.27
N ILE A 377 20.40 -5.10 -9.16
CA ILE A 377 21.81 -5.37 -8.96
C ILE A 377 22.46 -4.02 -8.64
N LEU A 378 23.00 -3.89 -7.43
CA LEU A 378 23.67 -2.67 -6.95
C LEU A 378 25.17 -2.94 -6.83
N ARG A 379 26.00 -2.13 -7.50
CA ARG A 379 27.44 -2.16 -7.36
C ARG A 379 27.91 -0.93 -6.62
N PHE A 380 28.42 -1.12 -5.40
CA PHE A 380 28.81 -0.03 -4.53
C PHE A 380 30.19 0.52 -4.84
N ARG A 381 30.39 1.80 -4.52
CA ARG A 381 31.69 2.45 -4.36
C ARG A 381 32.24 2.05 -3.00
N THR A 382 33.12 1.03 -2.98
CA THR A 382 33.61 0.42 -1.73
C THR A 382 34.52 1.34 -0.90
N ASP A 383 34.99 2.45 -1.49
CA ASP A 383 35.68 3.56 -0.81
C ASP A 383 34.70 4.44 0.02
N ARG A 384 33.38 4.27 -0.14
CA ARG A 384 32.33 5.00 0.59
C ARG A 384 31.41 4.10 1.40
N MET A 385 31.02 2.97 0.85
CA MET A 385 30.04 2.06 1.46
C MET A 385 30.45 0.61 1.27
N ARG A 386 30.54 -0.14 2.36
CA ARG A 386 30.70 -1.60 2.33
C ARG A 386 29.38 -2.26 1.89
N PRO A 387 29.37 -3.13 0.87
CA PRO A 387 28.15 -3.83 0.43
C PRO A 387 27.47 -4.60 1.54
N GLU A 388 28.23 -5.25 2.41
CA GLU A 388 27.77 -6.03 3.56
C GLU A 388 27.11 -5.15 4.62
N PHE A 389 27.66 -3.95 4.87
CA PHE A 389 27.06 -2.97 5.76
C PHE A 389 25.71 -2.51 5.24
N PHE A 390 25.60 -2.22 3.93
CA PHE A 390 24.33 -1.86 3.31
C PHE A 390 23.32 -3.00 3.41
N ALA A 391 23.71 -4.26 3.20
CA ALA A 391 22.82 -5.40 3.34
C ALA A 391 22.22 -5.51 4.75
N LEU A 392 23.01 -5.30 5.81
CA LEU A 392 22.50 -5.21 7.19
C LEU A 392 21.62 -3.98 7.41
N LEU A 393 22.02 -2.83 6.87
CA LEU A 393 21.24 -1.58 6.97
C LEU A 393 19.80 -1.78 6.47
N THR A 394 19.60 -2.56 5.41
CA THR A 394 18.25 -2.84 4.87
C THR A 394 17.34 -3.58 5.85
N GLN A 395 17.89 -4.22 6.90
CA GLN A 395 17.13 -4.92 7.93
C GLN A 395 16.66 -3.99 9.06
N THR A 396 17.27 -2.79 9.20
CA THR A 396 16.91 -1.84 10.25
C THR A 396 15.51 -1.25 10.06
N GLY A 397 14.86 -0.92 11.17
CA GLY A 397 13.58 -0.21 11.16
C GLY A 397 13.67 1.14 10.46
N PHE A 398 14.81 1.83 10.61
CA PHE A 398 15.13 3.06 9.92
C PHE A 398 15.00 2.91 8.39
N PHE A 399 15.76 1.98 7.79
CA PHE A 399 15.76 1.78 6.34
C PHE A 399 14.38 1.32 5.82
N ARG A 400 13.73 0.42 6.57
CA ARG A 400 12.39 -0.06 6.22
C ARG A 400 11.36 1.06 6.17
N ARG A 401 11.35 1.96 7.16
CA ARG A 401 10.46 3.13 7.17
C ARG A 401 10.76 4.08 6.01
N ALA A 402 12.05 4.36 5.74
CA ALA A 402 12.45 5.19 4.61
C ALA A 402 12.01 4.55 3.26
N LEU A 403 12.17 3.25 3.12
CA LEU A 403 11.78 2.49 1.93
C LEU A 403 10.25 2.49 1.72
N GLN A 404 9.46 2.39 2.78
CA GLN A 404 7.98 2.43 2.71
C GLN A 404 7.46 3.70 2.05
N ARG A 405 8.16 4.84 2.20
CA ARG A 405 7.79 6.12 1.59
C ARG A 405 7.88 6.11 0.06
N ILE A 406 8.73 5.27 -0.50
CA ILE A 406 8.97 5.20 -1.94
C ILE A 406 8.30 3.99 -2.60
N TRP A 407 7.61 3.14 -1.84
CA TRP A 407 6.84 2.01 -2.40
C TRP A 407 5.72 2.50 -3.31
N ARG A 408 5.43 1.72 -4.35
CA ARG A 408 4.32 1.97 -5.27
C ARG A 408 3.58 0.66 -5.53
N GLY A 409 2.27 0.78 -5.81
CA GLY A 409 1.40 -0.36 -6.14
C GLY A 409 0.57 -0.86 -4.95
N THR A 410 -0.64 -1.32 -5.24
CA THR A 410 -1.65 -1.77 -4.25
C THR A 410 -1.69 -3.29 -4.08
N GLY A 411 -1.51 -4.04 -5.15
CA GLY A 411 -1.46 -5.51 -5.12
C GLY A 411 -0.04 -6.03 -5.00
N THR A 412 0.75 -5.83 -6.03
CA THR A 412 2.18 -6.12 -6.03
C THR A 412 2.95 -4.84 -5.75
N VAL A 413 3.52 -4.74 -4.56
CA VAL A 413 4.32 -3.57 -4.17
C VAL A 413 5.66 -3.60 -4.90
N THR A 414 6.08 -2.45 -5.43
CA THR A 414 7.36 -2.28 -6.13
C THR A 414 8.08 -1.02 -5.65
N VAL A 415 9.41 -1.04 -5.72
CA VAL A 415 10.28 0.12 -5.48
C VAL A 415 10.79 0.63 -6.84
N PRO A 416 10.37 1.83 -7.29
CA PRO A 416 10.90 2.43 -8.52
C PRO A 416 12.39 2.76 -8.40
N GLN A 417 13.16 2.45 -9.46
CA GLN A 417 14.61 2.63 -9.49
C GLN A 417 15.02 4.09 -9.19
N ARG A 418 14.33 5.06 -9.79
CA ARG A 418 14.61 6.49 -9.58
C ARG A 418 14.48 6.86 -8.11
N LEU A 419 13.40 6.46 -7.45
CA LEU A 419 13.14 6.79 -6.05
C LEU A 419 14.11 6.07 -5.11
N LEU A 420 14.53 4.85 -5.45
CA LEU A 420 15.55 4.13 -4.67
C LEU A 420 16.91 4.83 -4.76
N ARG A 421 17.27 5.39 -5.93
CA ARG A 421 18.50 6.19 -6.08
C ARG A 421 18.50 7.45 -5.23
N GLU A 422 17.36 8.09 -5.09
CA GLU A 422 17.16 9.32 -4.31
C GLU A 422 17.02 9.05 -2.79
N LEU A 423 16.90 7.77 -2.37
CA LEU A 423 16.70 7.39 -0.97
C LEU A 423 17.91 7.83 -0.12
N PRO A 424 17.71 8.66 0.94
CA PRO A 424 18.80 9.05 1.82
C PRO A 424 19.26 7.87 2.67
N VAL A 425 20.57 7.61 2.65
CA VAL A 425 21.24 6.51 3.36
C VAL A 425 22.31 7.08 4.27
N PRO A 426 22.38 6.67 5.56
CA PRO A 426 23.45 7.09 6.46
C PRO A 426 24.80 6.48 6.04
N VAL A 427 25.84 7.30 6.04
CA VAL A 427 27.18 6.93 5.61
C VAL A 427 28.19 7.15 6.75
N PRO A 428 28.32 6.18 7.67
CA PRO A 428 29.39 6.21 8.67
C PRO A 428 30.77 6.10 8.01
N PRO A 429 31.86 6.53 8.69
CA PRO A 429 33.21 6.23 8.26
C PRO A 429 33.41 4.72 8.03
N LEU A 430 34.27 4.35 7.08
CA LEU A 430 34.53 2.93 6.75
C LEU A 430 34.99 2.12 7.96
N SER A 431 35.74 2.73 8.89
CA SER A 431 36.13 2.10 10.16
C SER A 431 34.95 1.68 11.03
N ALA A 432 33.85 2.45 10.99
CA ALA A 432 32.63 2.10 11.71
C ALA A 432 31.76 1.09 10.94
N GLN A 433 31.90 0.99 9.62
CA GLN A 433 31.20 0.00 8.80
C GLN A 433 31.82 -1.39 8.87
N GLU A 434 33.16 -1.48 9.00
CA GLU A 434 33.90 -2.74 8.88
C GLU A 434 33.50 -3.81 9.92
N PRO A 435 33.25 -3.51 11.20
CA PRO A 435 32.79 -4.52 12.15
C PRO A 435 31.47 -5.19 11.71
N PHE A 436 30.54 -4.41 11.17
CA PHE A 436 29.27 -4.92 10.65
C PHE A 436 29.44 -5.71 9.36
N ALA A 437 30.34 -5.27 8.48
CA ALA A 437 30.67 -6.00 7.27
C ALA A 437 31.30 -7.37 7.63
N ALA A 438 32.21 -7.42 8.58
CA ALA A 438 32.80 -8.67 9.08
C ALA A 438 31.75 -9.59 9.70
N ALA A 439 30.84 -9.04 10.52
CA ALA A 439 29.74 -9.79 11.14
C ALA A 439 28.80 -10.37 10.06
N TYR A 440 28.49 -9.61 9.01
CA TYR A 440 27.67 -10.11 7.89
C TYR A 440 28.34 -11.28 7.17
N ARG A 441 29.63 -11.19 6.88
CA ARG A 441 30.39 -12.30 6.26
C ARG A 441 30.41 -13.54 7.13
N ASP A 442 30.52 -13.39 8.46
CA ASP A 442 30.46 -14.52 9.39
C ASP A 442 29.05 -15.14 9.43
N LEU A 443 27.98 -14.32 9.48
CA LEU A 443 26.60 -14.80 9.41
C LEU A 443 26.36 -15.58 8.12
N HIS A 444 26.86 -15.08 6.98
CA HIS A 444 26.75 -15.76 5.69
C HIS A 444 27.44 -17.12 5.70
N ARG A 445 28.70 -17.17 6.15
CA ARG A 445 29.47 -18.43 6.27
C ARG A 445 28.72 -19.45 7.12
N ARG A 446 28.25 -19.08 8.31
CA ARG A 446 27.48 -19.96 9.20
C ARG A 446 26.17 -20.41 8.58
N ALA A 447 25.49 -19.56 7.82
CA ALA A 447 24.28 -19.94 7.11
C ALA A 447 24.53 -21.00 6.04
N ARG A 448 25.65 -20.92 5.33
CA ARG A 448 26.09 -21.95 4.37
C ARG A 448 26.39 -23.29 5.06
N GLU A 449 27.02 -23.25 6.23
CA GLU A 449 27.35 -24.41 7.05
C GLU A 449 26.14 -25.02 7.81
N GLY A 450 24.98 -24.35 7.78
CA GLY A 450 23.78 -24.79 8.51
C GLY A 450 23.77 -24.45 10.00
N HIS A 451 24.68 -23.63 10.48
CA HIS A 451 24.89 -23.29 11.89
C HIS A 451 24.34 -21.91 12.30
N MET A 452 23.65 -21.18 11.42
CA MET A 452 23.17 -19.83 11.70
C MET A 452 21.96 -19.85 12.65
N ARG A 453 21.95 -18.92 13.62
CA ARG A 453 20.80 -18.61 14.48
C ARG A 453 20.23 -17.24 14.15
N ILE A 454 18.91 -17.13 14.06
CA ILE A 454 18.21 -15.89 13.70
C ILE A 454 18.48 -14.78 14.74
N GLU A 455 18.65 -15.15 16.01
CA GLU A 455 18.96 -14.22 17.10
C GLU A 455 20.28 -13.48 16.89
N GLU A 456 21.24 -14.08 16.19
CA GLU A 456 22.54 -13.46 15.89
C GLU A 456 22.37 -12.31 14.90
N LEU A 457 21.55 -12.51 13.86
CA LEU A 457 21.18 -11.44 12.93
C LEU A 457 20.45 -10.31 13.67
N GLY A 458 19.49 -10.63 14.54
CA GLY A 458 18.76 -9.64 15.32
C GLY A 458 19.66 -8.77 16.19
N ARG A 459 20.70 -9.37 16.82
CA ARG A 459 21.70 -8.60 17.60
C ARG A 459 22.50 -7.63 16.74
N GLN A 460 22.95 -8.04 15.56
CA GLN A 460 23.69 -7.18 14.66
C GLN A 460 22.85 -6.00 14.14
N VAL A 461 21.58 -6.24 13.83
CA VAL A 461 20.64 -5.18 13.42
C VAL A 461 20.40 -4.20 14.55
N LEU A 462 20.21 -4.67 15.78
CA LEU A 462 20.01 -3.82 16.96
C LEU A 462 21.24 -2.95 17.26
N GLN A 463 22.44 -3.53 17.19
CA GLN A 463 23.69 -2.77 17.37
C GLN A 463 23.84 -1.68 16.30
N LEU A 464 23.45 -1.97 15.05
CA LEU A 464 23.46 -1.01 13.97
C LEU A 464 22.44 0.13 14.19
N GLU A 465 21.27 -0.18 14.72
CA GLU A 465 20.27 0.84 15.10
C GLU A 465 20.80 1.75 16.22
N HIS A 466 21.43 1.20 17.25
CA HIS A 466 22.07 1.97 18.34
C HIS A 466 23.17 2.90 17.82
N LEU A 467 23.99 2.45 16.84
CA LEU A 467 24.99 3.28 16.22
C LEU A 467 24.39 4.53 15.57
N PHE A 468 23.22 4.43 14.94
CA PHE A 468 22.52 5.55 14.31
C PHE A 468 21.82 6.46 15.32
N GLU A 469 21.46 5.97 16.51
CA GLU A 469 20.85 6.74 17.58
C GLU A 469 21.88 7.50 18.42
N GLY A 470 23.18 7.34 18.16
CA GLY A 470 24.25 7.93 18.94
C GLY A 470 24.39 7.33 20.35
N ARG A 471 23.79 6.17 20.59
CA ARG A 471 23.98 5.39 21.80
C ARG A 471 25.23 4.54 21.58
N GLY A 472 26.30 4.80 22.36
CA GLY A 472 27.57 4.10 22.26
C GLY A 472 27.37 2.58 22.24
N LEU A 473 28.26 1.89 21.53
CA LEU A 473 28.36 0.42 21.49
C LEU A 473 28.68 -0.15 22.86
#